data_3abb6479d6703fdb80ec4dd9d28d9584
#
_entry.id   3abb6479d6703fdb80ec4dd9d28d9584
#
_cell.length_a   1.000
_cell.length_b   1.000
_cell.length_c   1.000
_cell.angle_alpha   90.00
_cell.angle_beta   90.00
_cell.angle_gamma   90.00
#
_symmetry.space_group_name_H-M   'P 1'
#
loop_
_entity.id
_entity.type
_entity.pdbx_description
1 polymer ?
#
loop_
_entity_poly.entity_id
_entity_poly.type
_entity_poly.pdbx_seq_one_letter_code
_entity_poly.pdbx_strand_id
1 'polypeptide(L)'
;IVTCHPPKFMQEKPLDNAKVSSFQEFEFMTSDNTDGKTIKVWVNNKLLDVTIVPLASGHYRVKGKLPEPLLEGKAWIKVTSESNDGCNALRAWNVYIKK
;
A
#
# COMPACT_ATOMS: atom_id res chain seq x y z
N ILE A 1 -29.16 11.23 -4.22
CA ILE A 1 -27.97 10.45 -4.62
C ILE A 1 -26.81 10.86 -3.77
N VAL A 2 -26.24 9.92 -3.05
CA VAL A 2 -25.05 10.16 -2.25
C VAL A 2 -23.84 9.78 -3.09
N THR A 3 -22.98 10.74 -3.36
CA THR A 3 -21.75 10.53 -4.08
C THR A 3 -20.60 10.46 -3.08
N CYS A 4 -19.88 9.34 -3.06
CA CYS A 4 -18.71 9.23 -2.22
C CYS A 4 -17.44 9.38 -3.06
N HIS A 5 -16.34 9.67 -2.39
CA HIS A 5 -15.04 9.82 -3.02
C HIS A 5 -14.13 8.68 -2.56
N PRO A 6 -13.72 7.77 -3.43
CA PRO A 6 -12.82 6.69 -3.02
C PRO A 6 -11.46 7.23 -2.58
N PRO A 7 -10.77 6.51 -1.67
CA PRO A 7 -9.45 6.93 -1.25
C PRO A 7 -8.44 6.81 -2.39
N LYS A 8 -7.37 7.59 -2.30
CA LYS A 8 -6.27 7.54 -3.26
C LYS A 8 -5.00 7.06 -2.55
N PHE A 9 -4.18 6.37 -3.30
CA PHE A 9 -2.89 5.88 -2.82
C PHE A 9 -1.79 6.60 -3.59
N MET A 10 -0.74 7.04 -2.88
CA MET A 10 0.28 7.89 -3.48
C MET A 10 1.64 7.64 -2.81
N GLN A 11 2.68 8.16 -3.45
CA GLN A 11 4.05 8.13 -2.91
C GLN A 11 4.52 6.73 -2.52
N GLU A 12 4.19 5.75 -3.35
CA GLU A 12 4.65 4.37 -3.12
C GLU A 12 6.17 4.27 -3.28
N LYS A 13 6.79 3.50 -2.40
CA LYS A 13 8.21 3.17 -2.43
C LYS A 13 8.38 1.68 -2.11
N PRO A 14 9.04 0.89 -2.95
CA PRO A 14 9.55 1.27 -4.28
C PRO A 14 8.42 1.66 -5.23
N LEU A 15 8.76 2.41 -6.29
CA LEU A 15 7.78 2.82 -7.29
C LEU A 15 7.29 1.62 -8.10
N ASP A 16 6.13 1.79 -8.72
CA ASP A 16 5.59 0.77 -9.63
C ASP A 16 6.60 0.50 -10.75
N ASN A 17 6.83 -0.78 -11.01
CA ASN A 17 7.80 -1.28 -11.99
C ASN A 17 9.26 -0.97 -11.64
N ALA A 18 9.55 -0.61 -10.39
CA ALA A 18 10.93 -0.41 -9.96
C ALA A 18 11.71 -1.72 -9.98
N LYS A 19 13.01 -1.61 -10.20
CA LYS A 19 13.94 -2.74 -10.18
C LYS A 19 14.87 -2.56 -8.98
N VAL A 20 14.89 -3.56 -8.10
CA VAL A 20 15.69 -3.49 -6.87
C VAL A 20 16.50 -4.78 -6.72
N SER A 21 17.56 -4.73 -5.93
CA SER A 21 18.39 -5.90 -5.66
C SER A 21 17.80 -6.80 -4.58
N SER A 22 16.99 -6.23 -3.69
CA SER A 22 16.25 -6.98 -2.68
C SER A 22 15.00 -6.20 -2.30
N PHE A 23 13.98 -6.90 -1.84
CA PHE A 23 12.73 -6.28 -1.43
C PHE A 23 12.30 -6.85 -0.09
N GLN A 24 12.15 -6.00 0.90
CA GLN A 24 11.64 -6.40 2.21
C GLN A 24 10.69 -5.33 2.77
N GLU A 25 11.01 -4.06 2.60
CA GLU A 25 10.22 -2.97 3.14
C GLU A 25 9.60 -2.16 2.02
N PHE A 26 8.40 -1.66 2.29
CA PHE A 26 7.71 -0.77 1.37
C PHE A 26 6.87 0.21 2.16
N GLU A 27 6.52 1.32 1.52
CA GLU A 27 5.63 2.30 2.13
C GLU A 27 4.81 3.02 1.07
N PHE A 28 3.70 3.58 1.49
CA PHE A 28 2.89 4.44 0.65
C PHE A 28 2.06 5.36 1.55
N MET A 29 1.39 6.32 0.93
CA MET A 29 0.47 7.21 1.64
C MET A 29 -0.93 7.04 1.08
N THR A 30 -1.92 7.29 1.93
CA THR A 30 -3.32 7.31 1.53
C THR A 30 -3.86 8.74 1.66
N SER A 31 -4.92 9.04 0.92
CA SER A 31 -5.54 10.35 0.94
C SER A 31 -6.19 10.64 2.30
N ASP A 32 -6.50 11.91 2.57
CA ASP A 32 -7.04 12.36 3.84
C ASP A 32 -8.49 11.92 4.09
N ASN A 33 -9.17 11.40 3.06
CA ASN A 33 -10.52 10.85 3.21
C ASN A 33 -10.54 9.35 3.48
N THR A 34 -9.39 8.74 3.72
CA THR A 34 -9.27 7.31 3.95
C THR A 34 -9.66 6.93 5.38
N ASP A 35 -10.43 5.86 5.53
CA ASP A 35 -10.65 5.25 6.83
C ASP A 35 -9.47 4.31 7.12
N GLY A 36 -8.60 4.71 8.03
CA GLY A 36 -7.37 3.96 8.33
C GLY A 36 -7.63 2.54 8.81
N LYS A 37 -8.80 2.27 9.38
CA LYS A 37 -9.16 0.93 9.89
C LYS A 37 -9.43 -0.07 8.77
N THR A 38 -9.66 0.41 7.55
CA THR A 38 -10.02 -0.44 6.42
C THR A 38 -8.85 -0.77 5.53
N ILE A 39 -7.65 -0.24 5.81
CA ILE A 39 -6.47 -0.46 4.99
C ILE A 39 -6.00 -1.91 5.14
N LYS A 40 -5.94 -2.63 4.03
CA LYS A 40 -5.44 -4.01 3.98
C LYS A 40 -4.42 -4.12 2.86
N VAL A 41 -3.33 -4.83 3.13
CA VAL A 41 -2.22 -4.95 2.20
C VAL A 41 -1.85 -6.43 2.04
N TRP A 42 -1.68 -6.84 0.79
CA TRP A 42 -1.21 -8.18 0.44
C TRP A 42 0.08 -8.05 -0.37
N VAL A 43 1.01 -8.97 -0.15
CA VAL A 43 2.20 -9.11 -0.99
C VAL A 43 2.21 -10.55 -1.51
N ASN A 44 2.19 -10.70 -2.82
CA ASN A 44 2.15 -12.00 -3.50
C ASN A 44 1.01 -12.88 -2.96
N ASN A 45 -0.17 -12.27 -2.78
CA ASN A 45 -1.40 -12.90 -2.29
C ASN A 45 -1.38 -13.30 -0.82
N LYS A 46 -0.41 -12.83 -0.05
CA LYS A 46 -0.38 -13.06 1.40
C LYS A 46 -0.71 -11.78 2.13
N LEU A 47 -1.70 -11.83 2.98
CA LEU A 47 -2.08 -10.68 3.82
C LEU A 47 -0.92 -10.36 4.76
N LEU A 48 -0.57 -9.08 4.82
CA LEU A 48 0.56 -8.61 5.61
C LEU A 48 0.08 -7.62 6.65
N ASP A 49 0.59 -7.76 7.87
CA ASP A 49 0.37 -6.76 8.90
C ASP A 49 1.23 -5.54 8.59
N VAL A 50 0.61 -4.37 8.58
CA VAL A 50 1.30 -3.13 8.25
C VAL A 50 1.17 -2.14 9.40
N THR A 51 2.10 -1.20 9.46
CA THR A 51 2.08 -0.11 10.42
C THR A 51 1.42 1.10 9.76
N ILE A 52 0.37 1.62 10.37
CA ILE A 52 -0.37 2.77 9.84
C ILE A 52 -0.12 3.95 10.77
N VAL A 53 0.48 5.00 10.22
CA VAL A 53 0.84 6.19 10.97
C VAL A 53 -0.02 7.37 10.49
N PRO A 54 -0.87 7.92 11.36
CA PRO A 54 -1.62 9.12 11.00
C PRO A 54 -0.71 10.33 10.93
N LEU A 55 -0.89 11.14 9.90
CA LEU A 55 -0.11 12.37 9.70
C LEU A 55 -0.95 13.58 10.08
N ALA A 56 -0.27 14.70 10.39
CA ALA A 56 -0.93 15.94 10.77
C ALA A 56 -1.86 16.47 9.66
N SER A 57 -1.57 16.15 8.40
CA SER A 57 -2.38 16.54 7.24
C SER A 57 -3.69 15.76 7.10
N GLY A 58 -3.89 14.72 7.91
CA GLY A 58 -5.03 13.80 7.78
C GLY A 58 -4.75 12.60 6.89
N HIS A 59 -3.64 12.59 6.20
CA HIS A 59 -3.20 11.44 5.42
C HIS A 59 -2.69 10.34 6.35
N TYR A 60 -2.61 9.13 5.83
CA TYR A 60 -1.98 8.01 6.53
C TYR A 60 -0.74 7.55 5.77
N ARG A 61 0.33 7.31 6.51
CA ARG A 61 1.52 6.65 5.97
C ARG A 61 1.46 5.19 6.37
N VAL A 62 1.55 4.31 5.39
CA VAL A 62 1.48 2.87 5.61
C VAL A 62 2.83 2.27 5.30
N LYS A 63 3.38 1.52 6.26
CA LYS A 63 4.67 0.85 6.11
C LYS A 63 4.49 -0.64 6.28
N GLY A 64 5.06 -1.41 5.38
CA GLY A 64 5.04 -2.86 5.44
C GLY A 64 6.45 -3.42 5.43
N LYS A 65 6.62 -4.56 6.09
CA LYS A 65 7.89 -5.26 6.13
C LYS A 65 7.63 -6.76 6.06
N LEU A 66 8.29 -7.42 5.10
CA LEU A 66 8.23 -8.86 4.98
C LEU A 66 9.08 -9.52 6.06
N PRO A 67 8.70 -10.72 6.54
CA PRO A 67 9.53 -11.44 7.52
C PRO A 67 10.91 -11.81 6.97
N GLU A 68 11.01 -12.02 5.65
CA GLU A 68 12.27 -12.32 4.98
C GLU A 68 12.36 -11.51 3.69
N PRO A 69 13.57 -11.06 3.30
CA PRO A 69 13.70 -10.31 2.06
C PRO A 69 13.51 -11.21 0.84
N LEU A 70 12.91 -10.64 -0.21
CA LEU A 70 12.85 -11.29 -1.51
C LEU A 70 14.12 -10.91 -2.27
N LEU A 71 14.85 -11.91 -2.76
CA LEU A 71 16.13 -11.72 -3.41
C LEU A 71 16.06 -11.92 -4.92
N GLU A 72 14.92 -12.36 -5.43
CA GLU A 72 14.70 -12.53 -6.86
C GLU A 72 13.20 -12.59 -7.15
N GLY A 73 12.82 -12.40 -8.39
CA GLY A 73 11.45 -12.51 -8.85
C GLY A 73 10.71 -11.20 -8.85
N LYS A 74 9.48 -11.23 -8.38
CA LYS A 74 8.59 -10.09 -8.41
C LYS A 74 7.80 -10.01 -7.11
N ALA A 75 7.66 -8.80 -6.58
CA ALA A 75 6.73 -8.51 -5.50
C ALA A 75 5.50 -7.83 -6.08
N TRP A 76 4.34 -8.44 -5.91
CA TRP A 76 3.06 -7.85 -6.32
C TRP A 76 2.36 -7.36 -5.06
N ILE A 77 2.25 -6.05 -4.94
CA ILE A 77 1.68 -5.40 -3.77
C ILE A 77 0.27 -4.95 -4.11
N LYS A 78 -0.70 -5.40 -3.32
CA LYS A 78 -2.09 -5.06 -3.50
C LYS A 78 -2.60 -4.38 -2.23
N VAL A 79 -3.27 -3.25 -2.39
CA VAL A 79 -3.82 -2.48 -1.27
C VAL A 79 -5.30 -2.24 -1.53
N THR A 80 -6.11 -2.45 -0.50
CA THR A 80 -7.52 -2.07 -0.53
C THR A 80 -7.83 -1.19 0.67
N SER A 81 -8.77 -0.29 0.51
CA SER A 81 -9.20 0.60 1.58
C SER A 81 -10.57 1.19 1.25
N GLU A 82 -11.22 1.74 2.24
CA GLU A 82 -12.47 2.48 2.09
C GLU A 82 -12.27 3.92 2.52
N SER A 83 -13.03 4.81 1.89
CA SER A 83 -13.09 6.20 2.34
C SER A 83 -14.02 6.32 3.55
N ASN A 84 -13.94 7.44 4.26
CA ASN A 84 -14.81 7.70 5.41
C ASN A 84 -16.29 7.75 5.02
N ASP A 85 -16.59 8.00 3.76
CA ASP A 85 -17.96 8.01 3.24
C ASP A 85 -18.35 6.71 2.52
N GLY A 86 -17.54 5.65 2.65
CA GLY A 86 -17.93 4.30 2.28
C GLY A 86 -17.56 3.82 0.88
N CYS A 87 -16.75 4.58 0.13
CA CYS A 87 -16.30 4.13 -1.19
C CYS A 87 -15.04 3.30 -1.08
N ASN A 88 -14.98 2.22 -1.86
CA ASN A 88 -13.83 1.33 -1.89
C ASN A 88 -12.83 1.73 -2.98
N ALA A 89 -11.56 1.47 -2.73
CA ALA A 89 -10.51 1.61 -3.73
C ALA A 89 -9.54 0.44 -3.63
N LEU A 90 -8.93 0.13 -4.76
CA LEU A 90 -7.91 -0.91 -4.86
C LEU A 90 -6.77 -0.40 -5.71
N ARG A 91 -5.54 -0.65 -5.29
CA ARG A 91 -4.37 -0.37 -6.10
C ARG A 91 -3.41 -1.55 -6.00
N ALA A 92 -2.79 -1.88 -7.11
CA ALA A 92 -1.75 -2.91 -7.15
C ALA A 92 -0.58 -2.38 -7.96
N TRP A 93 0.63 -2.73 -7.53
CA TRP A 93 1.84 -2.41 -8.30
C TRP A 93 2.86 -3.51 -8.15
N ASN A 94 3.83 -3.51 -9.06
CA ASN A 94 4.84 -4.56 -9.14
C ASN A 94 6.23 -3.97 -8.87
N VAL A 95 7.05 -4.72 -8.15
CA VAL A 95 8.46 -4.41 -7.95
C VAL A 95 9.24 -5.63 -8.42
N TYR A 96 10.24 -5.41 -9.28
CA TYR A 96 11.05 -6.47 -9.85
C TYR A 96 12.36 -6.58 -9.08
N ILE A 97 12.70 -7.80 -8.68
CA ILE A 97 13.89 -8.04 -7.87
C ILE A 97 14.90 -8.81 -8.72
N LYS A 98 16.07 -8.21 -8.91
CA LYS A 98 17.19 -8.81 -9.64
C LYS A 98 18.46 -8.69 -8.84
N LYS A 99 19.19 -9.78 -8.80
CA LYS A 99 20.54 -9.75 -8.27
C LYS A 99 21.49 -9.06 -9.25
#